data_6a17f9a0f5980f31c3a4bed2f9aeb93f
#
_entry.id   6a17f9a0f5980f31c3a4bed2f9aeb93f
#
_cell.length_a   1.000
_cell.length_b   1.000
_cell.length_c   1.000
_cell.angle_alpha   90.00
_cell.angle_beta   90.00
_cell.angle_gamma   90.00
#
_symmetry.space_group_name_H-M   'P 1'
#
loop_
_entity.id
_entity.type
_entity.pdbx_description
1 polymer ?
#
loop_
_entity_poly.entity_id
_entity_poly.type
_entity_poly.pdbx_seq_one_letter_code
_entity_poly.pdbx_strand_id
1 'polypeptide(L)'
;EILPIVGCNKPYFYRNKIEFSFSETRWLTPEEITSKEEIADRQGLGFHIAGAWDKVLDIRKCHLQEDPSNAIRNKIREYALSHDYSFYNPRSHSGWLRTMMIRISSIGEIMLVIQFLEERKEPREQLLNYLLSEFHSLTSLQYIINNRPNDTIYDQEVICYHGRDFIYE
;
A
#
# COMPACT_ATOMS: atom_id res chain seq x y z
N GLU A 1 -4.09 30.12 32.16
CA GLU A 1 -3.65 30.85 30.96
C GLU A 1 -3.64 29.90 29.78
N ILE A 2 -4.30 30.30 28.67
CA ILE A 2 -4.30 29.52 27.44
C ILE A 2 -3.23 30.11 26.54
N LEU A 3 -2.21 29.31 26.23
CA LEU A 3 -1.13 29.70 25.30
C LEU A 3 -1.61 29.64 23.85
N PRO A 4 -0.97 30.40 22.93
CA PRO A 4 -1.24 30.29 21.50
C PRO A 4 -0.99 28.90 20.97
N ILE A 5 -1.78 28.50 19.97
CA ILE A 5 -1.58 27.19 19.29
C ILE A 5 -0.23 27.18 18.59
N VAL A 6 0.57 26.18 18.89
CA VAL A 6 1.82 25.94 18.17
C VAL A 6 1.50 25.35 16.81
N GLY A 7 1.75 26.09 15.74
CA GLY A 7 1.52 25.65 14.38
C GLY A 7 2.57 24.64 13.90
N CYS A 8 2.22 23.85 12.87
CA CYS A 8 3.14 22.95 12.20
C CYS A 8 3.83 23.67 11.02
N ASN A 9 5.15 23.68 11.00
CA ASN A 9 5.92 24.33 9.93
C ASN A 9 5.82 23.57 8.60
N LYS A 10 5.55 22.25 8.63
CA LYS A 10 5.44 21.38 7.45
C LYS A 10 4.11 20.63 7.50
N PRO A 11 3.00 21.21 7.04
CA PRO A 11 1.66 20.60 7.15
C PRO A 11 1.45 19.42 6.20
N TYR A 12 2.32 19.26 5.19
CA TYR A 12 2.32 18.13 4.25
C TYR A 12 3.63 17.35 4.34
N PHE A 13 3.60 16.10 3.87
CA PHE A 13 4.78 15.23 3.74
C PHE A 13 5.56 15.05 5.06
N TYR A 14 4.82 14.91 6.18
CA TYR A 14 5.40 14.78 7.51
C TYR A 14 5.46 13.34 8.03
N ARG A 15 4.88 12.40 7.29
CA ARG A 15 4.89 10.99 7.69
C ARG A 15 6.08 10.25 7.11
N ASN A 16 6.79 9.53 7.99
CA ASN A 16 7.85 8.60 7.59
C ASN A 16 7.33 7.19 7.29
N LYS A 17 6.12 6.80 7.76
CA LYS A 17 5.49 5.50 7.51
C LYS A 17 4.05 5.67 7.06
N ILE A 18 3.70 4.97 5.98
CA ILE A 18 2.32 4.85 5.51
C ILE A 18 2.03 3.39 5.11
N GLU A 19 0.83 2.96 5.44
CA GLU A 19 0.27 1.67 5.02
C GLU A 19 -0.91 1.92 4.08
N PHE A 20 -0.96 1.18 2.98
CA PHE A 20 -2.05 1.19 2.01
C PHE A 20 -2.64 -0.21 1.92
N SER A 21 -3.95 -0.29 1.77
CA SER A 21 -4.67 -1.55 1.61
C SER A 21 -5.09 -1.75 0.17
N PHE A 22 -4.93 -2.97 -0.32
CA PHE A 22 -5.55 -3.42 -1.56
C PHE A 22 -6.97 -3.88 -1.26
N SER A 23 -7.92 -3.52 -2.09
CA SER A 23 -9.31 -3.96 -1.97
C SER A 23 -9.90 -4.25 -3.33
N GLU A 24 -10.62 -5.38 -3.46
CA GLU A 24 -11.43 -5.66 -4.64
C GLU A 24 -12.66 -4.75 -4.73
N THR A 25 -12.95 -3.98 -3.66
CA THR A 25 -14.13 -3.12 -3.58
C THR A 25 -13.71 -1.71 -3.18
N ARG A 26 -13.35 -0.88 -4.15
CA ARG A 26 -13.06 0.53 -3.89
C ARG A 26 -14.31 1.35 -3.59
N TRP A 27 -14.12 2.44 -2.90
CA TRP A 27 -15.14 3.47 -2.74
C TRP A 27 -15.47 4.11 -4.08
N LEU A 28 -16.76 4.24 -4.37
CA LEU A 28 -17.22 4.93 -5.58
C LEU A 28 -17.45 6.41 -5.29
N THR A 29 -17.15 7.25 -6.26
CA THR A 29 -17.47 8.67 -6.16
C THR A 29 -18.98 8.92 -6.28
N PRO A 30 -19.49 10.08 -5.80
CA PRO A 30 -20.89 10.43 -5.98
C PRO A 30 -21.33 10.42 -7.45
N GLU A 31 -20.45 10.83 -8.37
CA GLU A 31 -20.69 10.84 -9.81
C GLU A 31 -20.87 9.41 -10.35
N GLU A 32 -19.99 8.50 -9.95
CA GLU A 32 -20.07 7.08 -10.33
C GLU A 32 -21.34 6.41 -9.80
N ILE A 33 -21.76 6.74 -8.57
CA ILE A 33 -23.01 6.23 -7.99
C ILE A 33 -24.22 6.77 -8.75
N THR A 34 -24.17 8.04 -9.17
CA THR A 34 -25.28 8.73 -9.84
C THR A 34 -25.42 8.29 -11.28
N SER A 35 -24.33 7.96 -11.98
CA SER A 35 -24.33 7.57 -13.39
C SER A 35 -25.15 6.31 -13.66
N LYS A 36 -25.33 5.44 -12.64
CA LYS A 36 -25.95 4.10 -12.76
C LYS A 36 -25.29 3.19 -13.80
N GLU A 37 -24.11 3.55 -14.29
CA GLU A 37 -23.32 2.72 -15.18
C GLU A 37 -22.64 1.58 -14.40
N GLU A 38 -22.47 0.46 -15.07
CA GLU A 38 -21.72 -0.65 -14.49
C GLU A 38 -20.22 -0.27 -14.46
N ILE A 39 -19.66 -0.18 -13.25
CA ILE A 39 -18.26 0.17 -13.05
C ILE A 39 -17.44 -1.10 -13.01
N ALA A 40 -16.74 -1.38 -14.10
CA ALA A 40 -15.89 -2.57 -14.22
C ALA A 40 -14.65 -2.53 -13.29
N ASP A 41 -14.02 -1.35 -13.14
CA ASP A 41 -12.85 -1.19 -12.24
C ASP A 41 -13.30 -0.95 -10.80
N ARG A 42 -13.40 -2.04 -10.04
CA ARG A 42 -13.76 -2.02 -8.61
C ARG A 42 -12.54 -2.14 -7.69
N GLN A 43 -11.38 -2.46 -8.23
CA GLN A 43 -10.16 -2.63 -7.44
C GLN A 43 -9.54 -1.30 -7.06
N GLY A 44 -9.12 -1.18 -5.80
CA GLY A 44 -8.49 0.03 -5.27
C GLY A 44 -7.30 -0.24 -4.39
N LEU A 45 -6.36 0.72 -4.39
CA LEU A 45 -5.19 0.73 -3.50
C LEU A 45 -5.11 2.09 -2.80
N GLY A 46 -5.31 2.07 -1.48
CA GLY A 46 -5.31 3.32 -0.72
C GLY A 46 -5.70 3.13 0.74
N PHE A 47 -6.59 3.98 1.25
CA PHE A 47 -6.97 4.00 2.65
C PHE A 47 -8.39 3.48 2.87
N HIS A 48 -8.58 2.76 3.98
CA HIS A 48 -9.93 2.42 4.43
C HIS A 48 -10.75 3.66 4.75
N ILE A 49 -12.03 3.60 4.41
CA ILE A 49 -13.01 4.64 4.74
C ILE A 49 -13.52 4.41 6.17
N ALA A 50 -13.59 5.46 6.96
CA ALA A 50 -14.17 5.38 8.29
C ALA A 50 -15.62 4.84 8.24
N GLY A 51 -15.89 3.79 9.01
CA GLY A 51 -17.19 3.09 9.02
C GLY A 51 -17.42 2.11 7.85
N ALA A 52 -16.49 1.97 6.91
CA ALA A 52 -16.56 1.02 5.80
C ALA A 52 -15.25 0.21 5.70
N TRP A 53 -15.06 -0.67 6.66
CA TRP A 53 -13.83 -1.46 6.84
C TRP A 53 -13.46 -2.35 5.65
N ASP A 54 -14.40 -2.69 4.80
CA ASP A 54 -14.25 -3.52 3.60
C ASP A 54 -14.01 -2.71 2.32
N LYS A 55 -13.99 -1.38 2.41
CA LYS A 55 -13.82 -0.49 1.25
C LYS A 55 -12.61 0.39 1.40
N VAL A 56 -11.96 0.63 0.27
CA VAL A 56 -10.76 1.45 0.17
C VAL A 56 -11.01 2.64 -0.76
N LEU A 57 -10.63 3.82 -0.33
CA LEU A 57 -10.52 4.97 -1.19
C LEU A 57 -9.30 4.79 -2.10
N ASP A 58 -9.52 4.55 -3.38
CA ASP A 58 -8.44 4.43 -4.36
C ASP A 58 -7.82 5.81 -4.61
N ILE A 59 -6.59 6.02 -4.18
CA ILE A 59 -5.93 7.32 -4.26
C ILE A 59 -4.77 7.30 -5.24
N ARG A 60 -4.57 8.40 -5.97
CA ARG A 60 -3.45 8.58 -6.91
C ARG A 60 -2.34 9.44 -6.33
N LYS A 61 -2.69 10.31 -5.38
CA LYS A 61 -1.76 11.20 -4.71
C LYS A 61 -2.06 11.28 -3.22
N CYS A 62 -1.05 10.99 -2.42
CA CYS A 62 -1.04 11.17 -0.97
C CYS A 62 -0.14 12.36 -0.64
N HIS A 63 -0.64 13.27 0.19
CA HIS A 63 0.10 14.45 0.64
C HIS A 63 0.75 14.25 2.03
N LEU A 64 0.72 13.04 2.57
CA LEU A 64 1.24 12.76 3.91
C LEU A 64 2.70 12.31 3.89
N GLN A 65 3.15 11.66 2.81
CA GLN A 65 4.52 11.15 2.64
C GLN A 65 5.11 11.66 1.33
N GLU A 66 6.39 11.96 1.34
CA GLU A 66 7.13 12.40 0.15
C GLU A 66 7.24 11.30 -0.92
N ASP A 67 7.52 11.71 -2.15
CA ASP A 67 7.89 10.75 -3.19
C ASP A 67 9.28 10.14 -2.87
N PRO A 68 9.48 8.89 -3.28
CA PRO A 68 8.74 8.15 -4.32
C PRO A 68 7.51 7.36 -3.82
N SER A 69 6.94 7.63 -2.65
CA SER A 69 5.81 6.87 -2.10
C SER A 69 4.62 6.78 -3.06
N ASN A 70 4.22 7.89 -3.67
CA ASN A 70 3.14 7.92 -4.66
C ASN A 70 3.49 7.13 -5.92
N ALA A 71 4.72 7.30 -6.43
CA ALA A 71 5.19 6.59 -7.60
C ALA A 71 5.19 5.07 -7.37
N ILE A 72 5.74 4.60 -6.24
CA ILE A 72 5.77 3.18 -5.86
C ILE A 72 4.34 2.61 -5.80
N ARG A 73 3.44 3.26 -5.06
CA ARG A 73 2.04 2.81 -4.95
C ARG A 73 1.34 2.71 -6.30
N ASN A 74 1.44 3.76 -7.13
CA ASN A 74 0.80 3.79 -8.43
C ASN A 74 1.35 2.71 -9.37
N LYS A 75 2.67 2.51 -9.40
CA LYS A 75 3.31 1.47 -10.20
C LYS A 75 2.92 0.06 -9.77
N ILE A 76 2.83 -0.21 -8.46
CA ILE A 76 2.35 -1.50 -7.95
C ILE A 76 0.89 -1.73 -8.40
N ARG A 77 0.02 -0.71 -8.29
CA ARG A 77 -1.37 -0.83 -8.73
C ARG A 77 -1.47 -1.11 -10.23
N GLU A 78 -0.75 -0.35 -11.05
CA GLU A 78 -0.73 -0.53 -12.51
C GLU A 78 -0.25 -1.92 -12.90
N TYR A 79 0.86 -2.37 -12.30
CA TYR A 79 1.40 -3.70 -12.54
C TYR A 79 0.42 -4.80 -12.14
N ALA A 80 -0.17 -4.70 -10.96
CA ALA A 80 -1.11 -5.68 -10.46
C ALA A 80 -2.35 -5.81 -11.36
N LEU A 81 -2.90 -4.69 -11.83
CA LEU A 81 -4.04 -4.69 -12.74
C LEU A 81 -3.69 -5.27 -14.12
N SER A 82 -2.52 -4.94 -14.66
CA SER A 82 -2.09 -5.43 -15.98
C SER A 82 -1.74 -6.93 -16.01
N HIS A 83 -1.55 -7.54 -14.82
CA HIS A 83 -1.26 -8.97 -14.65
C HIS A 83 -2.42 -9.74 -14.00
N ASP A 84 -3.61 -9.12 -13.91
CA ASP A 84 -4.81 -9.72 -13.31
C ASP A 84 -4.59 -10.22 -11.87
N TYR A 85 -3.74 -9.53 -11.09
CA TYR A 85 -3.53 -9.87 -9.69
C TYR A 85 -4.75 -9.47 -8.87
N SER A 86 -5.29 -10.42 -8.12
CA SER A 86 -6.47 -10.20 -7.30
C SER A 86 -6.15 -9.39 -6.05
N PHE A 87 -6.98 -8.38 -5.75
CA PHE A 87 -6.92 -7.58 -4.54
C PHE A 87 -7.75 -8.22 -3.44
N TYR A 88 -7.37 -8.01 -2.20
CA TYR A 88 -7.95 -8.67 -1.05
C TYR A 88 -9.40 -8.28 -0.81
N ASN A 89 -10.22 -9.29 -0.48
CA ASN A 89 -11.57 -9.11 0.04
C ASN A 89 -11.64 -9.62 1.48
N PRO A 90 -11.81 -8.74 2.48
CA PRO A 90 -11.84 -9.13 3.88
C PRO A 90 -13.11 -9.90 4.28
N ARG A 91 -14.18 -9.86 3.46
CA ARG A 91 -15.43 -10.61 3.73
C ARG A 91 -15.32 -12.07 3.35
N SER A 92 -14.70 -12.37 2.22
CA SER A 92 -14.51 -13.74 1.71
C SER A 92 -13.14 -14.32 2.05
N HIS A 93 -12.24 -13.53 2.64
CA HIS A 93 -10.83 -13.90 2.87
C HIS A 93 -10.15 -14.43 1.61
N SER A 94 -10.36 -13.74 0.49
CA SER A 94 -9.80 -14.08 -0.81
C SER A 94 -9.10 -12.90 -1.43
N GLY A 95 -8.36 -13.16 -2.51
CA GLY A 95 -7.55 -12.13 -3.16
C GLY A 95 -6.11 -12.13 -2.65
N TRP A 96 -5.16 -11.96 -3.56
CA TRP A 96 -3.75 -12.24 -3.30
C TRP A 96 -2.99 -11.07 -2.64
N LEU A 97 -3.15 -9.84 -3.16
CA LEU A 97 -2.52 -8.65 -2.62
C LEU A 97 -3.33 -8.08 -1.45
N ARG A 98 -2.71 -7.93 -0.27
CA ARG A 98 -3.40 -7.47 0.95
C ARG A 98 -3.09 -6.03 1.30
N THR A 99 -1.86 -5.78 1.72
CA THR A 99 -1.42 -4.44 2.14
C THR A 99 -0.01 -4.15 1.64
N MET A 100 0.36 -2.89 1.60
CA MET A 100 1.73 -2.46 1.43
C MET A 100 2.08 -1.36 2.42
N MET A 101 3.28 -1.41 2.97
CA MET A 101 3.83 -0.39 3.86
C MET A 101 5.06 0.23 3.22
N ILE A 102 5.13 1.56 3.21
CA ILE A 102 6.30 2.32 2.78
C ILE A 102 6.84 3.10 3.98
N ARG A 103 8.14 2.96 4.23
CA ARG A 103 8.88 3.84 5.13
C ARG A 103 9.91 4.62 4.33
N ILE A 104 9.99 5.92 4.62
CA ILE A 104 11.03 6.81 4.08
C ILE A 104 11.66 7.49 5.30
N SER A 105 12.95 7.25 5.49
CA SER A 105 13.70 7.85 6.60
C SER A 105 14.11 9.30 6.31
N SER A 106 14.53 10.02 7.34
CA SER A 106 15.00 11.41 7.22
C SER A 106 16.26 11.56 6.34
N ILE A 107 17.04 10.48 6.21
CA ILE A 107 18.22 10.42 5.34
C ILE A 107 17.93 9.87 3.93
N GLY A 108 16.64 9.62 3.61
CA GLY A 108 16.21 9.20 2.28
C GLY A 108 16.27 7.70 2.01
N GLU A 109 16.50 6.85 3.01
CA GLU A 109 16.40 5.39 2.84
C GLU A 109 14.94 4.95 2.74
N ILE A 110 14.67 3.99 1.86
CA ILE A 110 13.31 3.55 1.53
C ILE A 110 13.16 2.06 1.82
N MET A 111 12.17 1.74 2.65
CA MET A 111 11.73 0.36 2.90
C MET A 111 10.31 0.17 2.37
N LEU A 112 10.13 -0.87 1.59
CA LEU A 112 8.83 -1.33 1.10
C LEU A 112 8.57 -2.75 1.61
N VAL A 113 7.40 -2.95 2.24
CA VAL A 113 6.91 -4.26 2.68
C VAL A 113 5.58 -4.53 2.01
N ILE A 114 5.43 -5.69 1.35
CA ILE A 114 4.17 -6.09 0.70
C ILE A 114 3.64 -7.34 1.39
N GLN A 115 2.36 -7.34 1.76
CA GLN A 115 1.68 -8.51 2.30
C GLN A 115 0.86 -9.21 1.22
N PHE A 116 1.07 -10.52 1.12
CA PHE A 116 0.31 -11.42 0.28
C PHE A 116 -0.53 -12.36 1.14
N LEU A 117 -1.70 -12.79 0.66
CA LEU A 117 -2.55 -13.74 1.37
C LEU A 117 -1.91 -15.14 1.42
N GLU A 118 -1.32 -15.55 0.32
CA GLU A 118 -0.76 -16.87 0.13
C GLU A 118 0.52 -16.82 -0.71
N GLU A 119 1.35 -17.86 -0.60
CA GLU A 119 2.55 -17.99 -1.39
C GLU A 119 2.20 -18.31 -2.86
N ARG A 120 2.64 -17.43 -3.75
CA ARG A 120 2.68 -17.61 -5.21
C ARG A 120 4.03 -17.16 -5.69
N LYS A 121 4.99 -18.05 -5.65
CA LYS A 121 6.42 -17.72 -5.84
C LYS A 121 6.68 -16.94 -7.13
N GLU A 122 6.27 -17.48 -8.29
CA GLU A 122 6.56 -16.86 -9.58
C GLU A 122 5.96 -15.45 -9.73
N PRO A 123 4.64 -15.20 -9.53
CA PRO A 123 4.09 -13.86 -9.64
C PRO A 123 4.61 -12.91 -8.55
N ARG A 124 4.94 -13.40 -7.35
CA ARG A 124 5.59 -12.59 -6.32
C ARG A 124 6.98 -12.12 -6.76
N GLU A 125 7.82 -13.03 -7.24
CA GLU A 125 9.15 -12.68 -7.72
C GLU A 125 9.10 -11.76 -8.95
N GLN A 126 8.15 -11.94 -9.85
CA GLN A 126 7.94 -11.04 -10.99
C GLN A 126 7.61 -9.61 -10.51
N LEU A 127 6.67 -9.46 -9.58
CA LEU A 127 6.31 -8.14 -9.01
C LEU A 127 7.50 -7.50 -8.29
N LEU A 128 8.19 -8.25 -7.41
CA LEU A 128 9.29 -7.71 -6.62
C LEU A 128 10.50 -7.32 -7.51
N ASN A 129 10.82 -8.12 -8.52
CA ASN A 129 11.88 -7.80 -9.50
C ASN A 129 11.51 -6.58 -10.37
N TYR A 130 10.25 -6.47 -10.78
CA TYR A 130 9.76 -5.27 -11.47
C TYR A 130 9.96 -4.02 -10.62
N LEU A 131 9.62 -4.07 -9.32
CA LEU A 131 9.82 -2.93 -8.42
C LEU A 131 11.28 -2.56 -8.25
N LEU A 132 12.19 -3.52 -8.20
CA LEU A 132 13.63 -3.26 -8.15
C LEU A 132 14.14 -2.63 -9.45
N SER A 133 13.58 -2.98 -10.60
CA SER A 133 13.96 -2.36 -11.88
C SER A 133 13.44 -0.93 -12.03
N GLU A 134 12.28 -0.61 -11.44
CA GLU A 134 11.70 0.74 -11.50
C GLU A 134 12.27 1.67 -10.41
N PHE A 135 12.62 1.12 -9.24
CA PHE A 135 13.02 1.91 -8.06
C PHE A 135 14.37 1.46 -7.50
N HIS A 136 15.45 1.85 -8.16
CA HIS A 136 16.82 1.54 -7.72
C HIS A 136 17.20 2.15 -6.35
N SER A 137 16.39 3.10 -5.86
CA SER A 137 16.57 3.72 -4.54
C SER A 137 15.99 2.89 -3.39
N LEU A 138 15.33 1.76 -3.65
CA LEU A 138 14.85 0.88 -2.58
C LEU A 138 16.03 0.31 -1.78
N THR A 139 16.10 0.70 -0.51
CA THR A 139 17.13 0.20 0.44
C THR A 139 16.76 -1.15 0.98
N SER A 140 15.46 -1.37 1.18
CA SER A 140 14.89 -2.60 1.74
C SER A 140 13.60 -2.95 1.01
N LEU A 141 13.53 -4.13 0.42
CA LEU A 141 12.31 -4.70 -0.13
C LEU A 141 12.01 -6.00 0.58
N GLN A 142 10.86 -6.04 1.24
CA GLN A 142 10.44 -7.14 2.08
C GLN A 142 9.04 -7.61 1.72
N TYR A 143 8.69 -8.83 2.10
CA TYR A 143 7.34 -9.34 1.96
C TYR A 143 6.92 -10.23 3.13
N ILE A 144 5.62 -10.43 3.26
CA ILE A 144 4.98 -11.26 4.28
C ILE A 144 3.91 -12.11 3.59
N ILE A 145 3.83 -13.38 3.97
CA ILE A 145 2.71 -14.25 3.61
C ILE A 145 1.79 -14.30 4.83
N ASN A 146 0.65 -13.62 4.75
CA ASN A 146 -0.29 -13.50 5.85
C ASN A 146 -1.65 -14.10 5.47
N ASN A 147 -1.88 -15.35 5.85
CA ASN A 147 -3.14 -16.06 5.64
C ASN A 147 -4.15 -15.88 6.79
N ARG A 148 -3.86 -15.02 7.77
CA ARG A 148 -4.76 -14.75 8.90
C ARG A 148 -5.81 -13.71 8.55
N PRO A 149 -6.94 -13.66 9.28
CA PRO A 149 -8.00 -12.69 9.02
C PRO A 149 -7.64 -11.24 9.35
N ASN A 150 -6.53 -10.99 10.06
CA ASN A 150 -6.05 -9.66 10.40
C ASN A 150 -4.77 -9.27 9.63
N ASP A 151 -4.45 -7.97 9.60
CA ASP A 151 -3.26 -7.44 8.92
C ASP A 151 -2.06 -7.22 9.87
N THR A 152 -2.12 -7.78 11.09
CA THR A 152 -1.03 -7.71 12.06
C THR A 152 0.23 -8.39 11.54
N ILE A 153 1.37 -7.72 11.67
CA ILE A 153 2.68 -8.22 11.21
C ILE A 153 3.59 -8.68 12.36
N TYR A 154 3.22 -8.41 13.63
CA TYR A 154 4.10 -8.65 14.79
C TYR A 154 4.43 -10.12 15.04
N ASP A 155 3.59 -11.03 14.57
CA ASP A 155 3.73 -12.47 14.73
C ASP A 155 3.87 -13.20 13.38
N GLN A 156 4.22 -12.45 12.33
CA GLN A 156 4.46 -12.96 10.98
C GLN A 156 5.95 -12.96 10.67
N GLU A 157 6.37 -13.90 9.85
CA GLU A 157 7.71 -13.91 9.29
C GLU A 157 7.83 -12.82 8.22
N VAL A 158 8.71 -11.86 8.45
CA VAL A 158 9.05 -10.81 7.48
C VAL A 158 10.27 -11.25 6.70
N ILE A 159 10.12 -11.48 5.40
CA ILE A 159 11.18 -12.00 4.54
C ILE A 159 11.82 -10.84 3.78
N CYS A 160 13.12 -10.63 3.99
CA CYS A 160 13.89 -9.67 3.22
C CYS A 160 14.21 -10.25 1.84
N TYR A 161 13.63 -9.67 0.81
CA TYR A 161 13.85 -10.08 -0.59
C TYR A 161 15.07 -9.42 -1.21
N HIS A 162 15.29 -8.12 -0.90
CA HIS A 162 16.42 -7.35 -1.40
C HIS A 162 16.89 -6.32 -0.38
N GLY A 163 18.20 -6.10 -0.35
CA GLY A 163 18.86 -5.11 0.48
C GLY A 163 18.99 -5.55 1.93
N ARG A 164 18.69 -4.66 2.86
CA ARG A 164 18.73 -4.89 4.31
C ARG A 164 17.32 -5.10 4.86
N ASP A 165 17.21 -5.77 5.99
CA ASP A 165 15.94 -5.93 6.73
C ASP A 165 15.59 -4.72 7.61
N PHE A 166 16.37 -3.65 7.53
CA PHE A 166 16.18 -2.38 8.24
C PHE A 166 16.58 -1.18 7.39
N ILE A 167 16.18 0.00 7.82
CA ILE A 167 16.66 1.31 7.33
C ILE A 167 17.13 2.15 8.51
N TYR A 168 18.07 3.05 8.27
CA TYR A 168 18.50 4.04 9.25
C TYR A 168 17.60 5.28 9.22
N GLU A 169 17.40 5.89 10.42
CA GLU A 169 16.68 7.15 10.59
C GLU A 169 17.66 8.31 10.79
#